data_d52618d0977d7e7026643cd79be10193
#
_entry.id   d52618d0977d7e7026643cd79be10193
#
_cell.length_a   1.000
_cell.length_b   1.000
_cell.length_c   1.000
_cell.angle_alpha   90.00
_cell.angle_beta   90.00
_cell.angle_gamma   90.00
#
_symmetry.space_group_name_H-M   'P 1'
#
loop_
_entity.id
_entity.type
_entity.pdbx_description
1 polymer ?
#
loop_
_entity_poly.entity_id
_entity_poly.type
_entity_poly.pdbx_seq_one_letter_code
_entity_poly.pdbx_strand_id
1 'polypeptide(L)'
;MPTTRRAVLGLAVAGGLAGCTRPATTDGDQPRPLTPTPTPDAALLAAAAAERQLAGWLSGVVAQAGRHQVPGPVVPVLRALAAAHAEHARMVRRMDPLAASGPASATPTPAAIPAAPWARLREELSRREAALHGRHTAMALRTQDPTRALLGASLATFAAAHRRPAVAPVDRGTRPAEVAVGTADQARLALLARLRALAEGLEVGAGQLDGSSAAHAAARARLDEVWRARDAVIAQLVAAGTEVPPAELGYRMPGGFRDLAATRRTWAALEEAVLAGWARLCAATTGGQREQALARMVAQAQAVRANGGALDWWPGWV
;
A
#
# COMPACT_ATOMS: atom_id res chain seq x y z
N MET A 1 28.60 42.56 -14.39
CA MET A 1 29.34 42.30 -15.64
C MET A 1 30.61 41.55 -15.33
N PRO A 2 30.95 40.45 -15.94
CA PRO A 2 31.03 40.12 -17.35
C PRO A 2 30.40 38.77 -17.74
N THR A 3 29.85 38.73 -18.81
CA THR A 3 29.83 38.02 -20.10
C THR A 3 30.33 36.57 -20.19
N THR A 4 29.38 35.75 -20.51
CA THR A 4 29.42 34.34 -20.94
C THR A 4 30.02 34.19 -22.37
N ARG A 5 30.74 33.09 -22.59
CA ARG A 5 31.04 32.56 -23.92
C ARG A 5 30.51 31.16 -24.07
N ARG A 6 29.53 30.99 -24.97
CA ARG A 6 29.09 29.72 -25.55
C ARG A 6 30.16 29.24 -26.54
N ALA A 7 30.57 28.01 -26.47
CA ALA A 7 31.28 27.30 -27.51
C ALA A 7 30.41 26.14 -28.02
N VAL A 8 29.98 26.25 -29.27
CA VAL A 8 29.32 25.20 -30.05
C VAL A 8 30.40 24.47 -30.79
N LEU A 9 30.57 23.18 -30.55
CA LEU A 9 31.41 22.29 -31.36
C LEU A 9 30.50 21.38 -32.20
N GLY A 10 30.40 21.68 -33.48
CA GLY A 10 29.81 20.79 -34.45
C GLY A 10 30.86 19.78 -34.91
N LEU A 11 30.51 18.52 -34.91
CA LEU A 11 31.27 17.45 -35.53
C LEU A 11 30.46 16.86 -36.69
N ALA A 12 30.87 17.14 -37.89
CA ALA A 12 30.37 16.51 -39.11
C ALA A 12 31.19 15.21 -39.32
N VAL A 13 30.51 14.08 -39.44
CA VAL A 13 31.11 12.82 -39.89
C VAL A 13 30.52 12.48 -41.23
N ALA A 14 31.33 12.61 -42.25
CA ALA A 14 31.03 12.21 -43.62
C ALA A 14 31.14 10.70 -43.80
N GLY A 15 30.19 10.15 -44.53
CA GLY A 15 30.03 8.73 -44.76
C GLY A 15 31.10 8.06 -45.62
N GLY A 16 31.22 6.77 -45.43
CA GLY A 16 31.88 5.85 -46.32
C GLY A 16 30.94 4.70 -46.67
N LEU A 17 30.35 4.76 -47.87
CA LEU A 17 29.67 3.61 -48.49
C LEU A 17 30.73 2.66 -49.04
N ALA A 18 31.12 1.63 -48.29
CA ALA A 18 31.85 0.49 -48.82
C ALA A 18 30.87 -0.66 -49.01
N GLY A 19 30.42 -0.90 -50.21
CA GLY A 19 29.63 -2.06 -50.59
C GLY A 19 30.48 -3.33 -50.48
N CYS A 20 30.19 -4.19 -49.54
CA CYS A 20 30.62 -5.59 -49.54
C CYS A 20 29.48 -6.48 -50.03
N THR A 21 29.55 -6.88 -51.29
CA THR A 21 28.78 -8.00 -51.83
C THR A 21 29.20 -9.28 -51.14
N ARG A 22 28.46 -9.74 -50.18
CA ARG A 22 28.64 -11.02 -49.51
C ARG A 22 27.98 -12.10 -50.37
N PRO A 23 28.68 -13.21 -50.73
CA PRO A 23 28.04 -14.31 -51.44
C PRO A 23 26.94 -14.88 -50.56
N ALA A 24 25.77 -15.12 -51.16
CA ALA A 24 24.66 -15.80 -50.54
C ALA A 24 25.09 -17.26 -50.25
N THR A 25 25.51 -17.51 -49.04
CA THR A 25 25.52 -18.87 -48.50
C THR A 25 24.06 -19.23 -48.20
N THR A 26 23.54 -20.19 -48.94
CA THR A 26 22.34 -20.92 -48.61
C THR A 26 22.58 -21.71 -47.32
N ASP A 27 22.61 -21.04 -46.20
CA ASP A 27 22.50 -21.70 -44.90
C ASP A 27 21.09 -22.21 -44.75
N GLY A 28 21.01 -23.53 -44.63
CA GLY A 28 19.77 -24.26 -44.47
C GLY A 28 18.90 -23.63 -43.34
N ASP A 29 17.64 -23.61 -43.62
CA ASP A 29 16.56 -23.11 -42.80
C ASP A 29 16.62 -23.72 -41.37
N GLN A 30 17.55 -23.22 -40.55
CA GLN A 30 17.49 -23.55 -39.13
C GLN A 30 16.24 -22.88 -38.58
N PRO A 31 15.31 -23.65 -38.03
CA PRO A 31 14.09 -23.08 -37.45
C PRO A 31 14.51 -22.05 -36.38
N ARG A 32 14.22 -20.78 -36.67
CA ARG A 32 14.44 -19.69 -35.74
C ARG A 32 13.77 -20.07 -34.44
N PRO A 33 14.49 -20.06 -33.29
CA PRO A 33 13.87 -20.37 -32.01
C PRO A 33 12.62 -19.50 -31.86
N LEU A 34 11.47 -20.13 -31.77
CA LEU A 34 10.21 -19.43 -31.56
C LEU A 34 10.34 -18.70 -30.25
N THR A 35 10.36 -17.37 -30.28
CA THR A 35 10.28 -16.57 -29.08
C THR A 35 8.97 -16.97 -28.37
N PRO A 36 9.04 -17.47 -27.13
CA PRO A 36 7.83 -17.91 -26.44
C PRO A 36 6.83 -16.76 -26.42
N THR A 37 5.61 -17.04 -26.83
CA THR A 37 4.51 -16.06 -26.77
C THR A 37 4.34 -15.63 -25.31
N PRO A 38 4.45 -14.34 -25.00
CA PRO A 38 4.26 -13.87 -23.62
C PRO A 38 2.88 -14.28 -23.13
N THR A 39 2.82 -14.89 -21.95
CA THR A 39 1.56 -15.32 -21.31
C THR A 39 1.23 -14.38 -20.16
N PRO A 40 -0.07 -14.14 -19.87
CA PRO A 40 -0.48 -13.35 -18.71
C PRO A 40 0.06 -13.92 -17.39
N ASP A 41 0.34 -13.02 -16.44
CA ASP A 41 0.81 -13.40 -15.12
C ASP A 41 -0.30 -14.12 -14.33
N ALA A 42 -0.18 -15.43 -14.20
CA ALA A 42 -1.17 -16.28 -13.52
C ALA A 42 -1.39 -15.86 -12.05
N ALA A 43 -0.36 -15.34 -11.36
CA ALA A 43 -0.49 -14.91 -9.97
C ALA A 43 -1.30 -13.62 -9.87
N LEU A 44 -1.09 -12.66 -10.77
CA LEU A 44 -1.89 -11.42 -10.83
C LEU A 44 -3.35 -11.75 -11.20
N LEU A 45 -3.58 -12.64 -12.18
CA LEU A 45 -4.93 -13.06 -12.55
C LEU A 45 -5.65 -13.75 -11.39
N ALA A 46 -4.97 -14.64 -10.67
CA ALA A 46 -5.55 -15.31 -9.50
C ALA A 46 -5.83 -14.33 -8.35
N ALA A 47 -4.96 -13.32 -8.13
CA ALA A 47 -5.20 -12.27 -7.15
C ALA A 47 -6.42 -11.41 -7.52
N ALA A 48 -6.52 -10.97 -8.79
CA ALA A 48 -7.66 -10.21 -9.28
C ALA A 48 -8.97 -11.01 -9.20
N ALA A 49 -8.93 -12.32 -9.47
CA ALA A 49 -10.10 -13.20 -9.35
C ALA A 49 -10.57 -13.32 -7.89
N ALA A 50 -9.65 -13.46 -6.93
CA ALA A 50 -9.98 -13.56 -5.52
C ALA A 50 -10.61 -12.25 -4.98
N GLU A 51 -10.09 -11.08 -5.40
CA GLU A 51 -10.68 -9.78 -5.09
C GLU A 51 -12.10 -9.66 -5.64
N ARG A 52 -12.34 -10.04 -6.90
CA ARG A 52 -13.70 -10.04 -7.49
C ARG A 52 -14.65 -10.99 -6.76
N GLN A 53 -14.18 -12.19 -6.38
CA GLN A 53 -14.98 -13.13 -5.62
C GLN A 53 -15.43 -12.57 -4.28
N LEU A 54 -14.52 -11.88 -3.56
CA LEU A 54 -14.88 -11.23 -2.29
C LEU A 54 -15.84 -10.07 -2.51
N ALA A 55 -15.62 -9.23 -3.53
CA ALA A 55 -16.54 -8.15 -3.89
C ALA A 55 -17.95 -8.66 -4.20
N GLY A 56 -18.08 -9.73 -5.00
CA GLY A 56 -19.37 -10.37 -5.31
C GLY A 56 -20.03 -10.99 -4.08
N TRP A 57 -19.25 -11.63 -3.22
CA TRP A 57 -19.75 -12.18 -1.96
C TRP A 57 -20.29 -11.08 -1.03
N LEU A 58 -19.53 -10.00 -0.81
CA LEU A 58 -19.97 -8.84 -0.01
C LEU A 58 -21.23 -8.21 -0.58
N SER A 59 -21.30 -8.04 -1.90
CA SER A 59 -22.49 -7.52 -2.57
C SER A 59 -23.71 -8.43 -2.35
N GLY A 60 -23.51 -9.76 -2.37
CA GLY A 60 -24.56 -10.74 -2.04
C GLY A 60 -25.04 -10.63 -0.59
N VAL A 61 -24.12 -10.48 0.36
CA VAL A 61 -24.46 -10.26 1.79
C VAL A 61 -25.26 -8.96 1.96
N VAL A 62 -24.84 -7.87 1.30
CA VAL A 62 -25.53 -6.57 1.35
C VAL A 62 -26.95 -6.66 0.76
N ALA A 63 -27.09 -7.33 -0.40
CA ALA A 63 -28.39 -7.52 -1.06
C ALA A 63 -29.39 -8.31 -0.20
N GLN A 64 -28.90 -9.19 0.66
CA GLN A 64 -29.69 -10.05 1.55
C GLN A 64 -29.55 -9.69 3.02
N ALA A 65 -29.18 -8.45 3.35
CA ALA A 65 -28.81 -8.03 4.71
C ALA A 65 -29.90 -8.33 5.75
N GLY A 66 -31.19 -8.11 5.41
CA GLY A 66 -32.31 -8.44 6.30
C GLY A 66 -32.42 -9.93 6.61
N ARG A 67 -32.24 -10.81 5.58
CA ARG A 67 -32.26 -12.28 5.74
C ARG A 67 -31.13 -12.77 6.66
N HIS A 68 -29.98 -12.11 6.61
CA HIS A 68 -28.80 -12.44 7.39
C HIS A 68 -28.72 -11.74 8.74
N GLN A 69 -29.71 -10.90 9.05
CA GLN A 69 -29.75 -10.08 10.28
C GLN A 69 -28.48 -9.23 10.46
N VAL A 70 -27.98 -8.67 9.34
CA VAL A 70 -26.81 -7.78 9.37
C VAL A 70 -27.20 -6.48 10.09
N PRO A 71 -26.46 -6.05 11.13
CA PRO A 71 -26.77 -4.80 11.81
C PRO A 71 -26.75 -3.61 10.84
N GLY A 72 -27.77 -2.72 10.93
CA GLY A 72 -27.93 -1.59 10.03
C GLY A 72 -26.65 -0.75 9.81
N PRO A 73 -25.91 -0.37 10.86
CA PRO A 73 -24.67 0.39 10.73
C PRO A 73 -23.53 -0.35 9.99
N VAL A 74 -23.60 -1.68 9.89
CA VAL A 74 -22.58 -2.49 9.21
C VAL A 74 -22.82 -2.54 7.70
N VAL A 75 -24.04 -2.41 7.24
CA VAL A 75 -24.40 -2.50 5.81
C VAL A 75 -23.64 -1.50 4.94
N PRO A 76 -23.52 -0.20 5.26
CA PRO A 76 -22.73 0.74 4.50
C PRO A 76 -21.23 0.38 4.51
N VAL A 77 -20.71 -0.17 5.60
CA VAL A 77 -19.30 -0.64 5.67
C VAL A 77 -19.06 -1.78 4.68
N LEU A 78 -19.97 -2.79 4.65
CA LEU A 78 -19.86 -3.91 3.70
C LEU A 78 -19.98 -3.45 2.25
N ARG A 79 -20.82 -2.46 1.98
CA ARG A 79 -20.95 -1.86 0.63
C ARG A 79 -19.67 -1.17 0.21
N ALA A 80 -19.06 -0.37 1.08
CA ALA A 80 -17.79 0.28 0.82
C ALA A 80 -16.65 -0.74 0.60
N LEU A 81 -16.61 -1.81 1.38
CA LEU A 81 -15.65 -2.91 1.19
C LEU A 81 -15.85 -3.60 -0.17
N ALA A 82 -17.09 -3.89 -0.57
CA ALA A 82 -17.37 -4.49 -1.87
C ALA A 82 -16.87 -3.62 -3.02
N ALA A 83 -17.06 -2.30 -2.93
CA ALA A 83 -16.57 -1.34 -3.92
C ALA A 83 -15.04 -1.30 -3.96
N ALA A 84 -14.38 -1.26 -2.80
CA ALA A 84 -12.92 -1.28 -2.71
C ALA A 84 -12.33 -2.55 -3.36
N HIS A 85 -12.82 -3.74 -3.01
CA HIS A 85 -12.36 -5.00 -3.59
C HIS A 85 -12.61 -5.09 -5.10
N ALA A 86 -13.71 -4.52 -5.61
CA ALA A 86 -13.95 -4.44 -7.05
C ALA A 86 -12.91 -3.57 -7.76
N GLU A 87 -12.49 -2.45 -7.14
CA GLU A 87 -11.42 -1.60 -7.67
C GLU A 87 -10.05 -2.27 -7.57
N HIS A 88 -9.76 -2.95 -6.46
CA HIS A 88 -8.54 -3.74 -6.27
C HIS A 88 -8.40 -4.78 -7.40
N ALA A 89 -9.45 -5.52 -7.70
CA ALA A 89 -9.46 -6.48 -8.80
C ALA A 89 -9.11 -5.86 -10.16
N ARG A 90 -9.66 -4.66 -10.45
CA ARG A 90 -9.37 -3.91 -11.67
C ARG A 90 -7.92 -3.46 -11.74
N MET A 91 -7.39 -2.95 -10.62
CA MET A 91 -6.03 -2.45 -10.55
C MET A 91 -5.00 -3.57 -10.66
N VAL A 92 -5.17 -4.67 -9.91
CA VAL A 92 -4.28 -5.84 -10.01
C VAL A 92 -4.22 -6.38 -11.45
N ARG A 93 -5.36 -6.42 -12.15
CA ARG A 93 -5.38 -6.82 -13.55
C ARG A 93 -4.62 -5.86 -14.47
N ARG A 94 -4.69 -4.55 -14.23
CA ARG A 94 -3.96 -3.54 -15.01
C ARG A 94 -2.44 -3.64 -14.87
N MET A 95 -1.95 -4.24 -13.77
CA MET A 95 -0.52 -4.47 -13.57
C MET A 95 0.06 -5.60 -14.47
N ASP A 96 -0.80 -6.35 -15.14
CA ASP A 96 -0.40 -7.29 -16.18
C ASP A 96 -0.68 -6.67 -17.56
N PRO A 97 0.36 -6.24 -18.31
CA PRO A 97 0.17 -5.63 -19.63
C PRO A 97 -0.57 -6.51 -20.61
N LEU A 98 -0.45 -7.84 -20.50
CA LEU A 98 -1.12 -8.79 -21.37
C LEU A 98 -2.60 -8.99 -21.01
N ALA A 99 -2.95 -8.85 -19.74
CA ALA A 99 -4.32 -8.92 -19.26
C ALA A 99 -5.07 -7.59 -19.37
N ALA A 100 -4.34 -6.45 -19.41
CA ALA A 100 -4.92 -5.11 -19.49
C ALA A 100 -5.74 -4.87 -20.76
N SER A 101 -5.35 -5.51 -21.89
CA SER A 101 -6.00 -5.40 -23.19
C SER A 101 -7.30 -6.23 -23.30
N GLY A 102 -7.63 -7.03 -22.32
CA GLY A 102 -8.87 -7.83 -22.31
C GLY A 102 -10.11 -6.98 -22.00
N PRO A 103 -11.33 -7.52 -22.24
CA PRO A 103 -12.56 -6.78 -21.98
C PRO A 103 -12.61 -6.28 -20.54
N ALA A 104 -13.14 -5.05 -20.37
CA ALA A 104 -13.31 -4.46 -19.06
C ALA A 104 -14.02 -5.43 -18.11
N SER A 105 -13.48 -5.59 -16.91
CA SER A 105 -14.06 -6.51 -15.93
C SER A 105 -15.48 -6.10 -15.63
N ALA A 106 -16.46 -6.95 -15.91
CA ALA A 106 -17.86 -6.71 -15.57
C ALA A 106 -17.97 -6.36 -14.07
N THR A 107 -18.93 -5.51 -13.73
CA THR A 107 -19.29 -5.24 -12.33
C THR A 107 -19.51 -6.59 -11.61
N PRO A 108 -18.95 -6.81 -10.43
CA PRO A 108 -19.13 -8.06 -9.72
C PRO A 108 -20.62 -8.37 -9.52
N THR A 109 -21.07 -9.50 -10.03
CA THR A 109 -22.44 -9.95 -9.83
C THR A 109 -22.59 -10.38 -8.37
N PRO A 110 -23.65 -9.94 -7.66
CA PRO A 110 -23.93 -10.39 -6.30
C PRO A 110 -24.01 -11.92 -6.26
N ALA A 111 -23.24 -12.54 -5.37
CA ALA A 111 -23.28 -13.98 -5.19
C ALA A 111 -24.56 -14.40 -4.44
N ALA A 112 -25.11 -15.55 -4.78
CA ALA A 112 -26.12 -16.17 -3.96
C ALA A 112 -25.50 -16.69 -2.65
N ILE A 113 -25.95 -16.14 -1.50
CA ILE A 113 -25.42 -16.51 -0.19
C ILE A 113 -26.41 -17.43 0.51
N PRO A 114 -26.00 -18.63 0.95
CA PRO A 114 -26.86 -19.49 1.77
C PRO A 114 -27.29 -18.76 3.06
N ALA A 115 -28.49 -19.06 3.54
CA ALA A 115 -29.00 -18.47 4.77
C ALA A 115 -28.05 -18.79 5.94
N ALA A 116 -27.52 -17.75 6.56
CA ALA A 116 -26.63 -17.85 7.70
C ALA A 116 -26.75 -16.62 8.58
N PRO A 117 -26.64 -16.74 9.91
CA PRO A 117 -26.63 -15.59 10.82
C PRO A 117 -25.38 -14.74 10.60
N TRP A 118 -25.49 -13.43 10.87
CA TRP A 118 -24.41 -12.47 10.72
C TRP A 118 -23.09 -12.90 11.39
N ALA A 119 -23.15 -13.53 12.56
CA ALA A 119 -21.96 -14.02 13.25
C ALA A 119 -21.11 -14.94 12.37
N ARG A 120 -21.72 -15.91 11.68
CA ARG A 120 -21.03 -16.81 10.72
C ARG A 120 -20.51 -16.08 9.50
N LEU A 121 -21.27 -15.15 8.95
CA LEU A 121 -20.81 -14.35 7.79
C LEU A 121 -19.61 -13.48 8.16
N ARG A 122 -19.57 -12.93 9.37
CA ARG A 122 -18.44 -12.17 9.87
C ARG A 122 -17.16 -13.02 10.02
N GLU A 123 -17.30 -14.26 10.48
CA GLU A 123 -16.18 -15.21 10.53
C GLU A 123 -15.70 -15.58 9.12
N GLU A 124 -16.63 -15.81 8.19
CA GLU A 124 -16.30 -16.08 6.79
C GLU A 124 -15.58 -14.88 6.15
N LEU A 125 -16.05 -13.66 6.38
CA LEU A 125 -15.35 -12.45 5.95
C LEU A 125 -13.92 -12.41 6.49
N SER A 126 -13.75 -12.66 7.79
CA SER A 126 -12.42 -12.68 8.41
C SER A 126 -11.49 -13.73 7.77
N ARG A 127 -12.00 -14.91 7.39
CA ARG A 127 -11.22 -15.94 6.69
C ARG A 127 -10.84 -15.52 5.28
N ARG A 128 -11.77 -14.93 4.52
CA ARG A 128 -11.54 -14.45 3.15
C ARG A 128 -10.52 -13.34 3.12
N GLU A 129 -10.63 -12.36 4.01
CA GLU A 129 -9.66 -11.29 4.17
C GLU A 129 -8.28 -11.84 4.59
N ALA A 130 -8.22 -12.83 5.47
CA ALA A 130 -6.97 -13.48 5.83
C ALA A 130 -6.31 -14.20 4.64
N ALA A 131 -7.08 -14.83 3.79
CA ALA A 131 -6.59 -15.47 2.57
C ALA A 131 -6.07 -14.44 1.55
N LEU A 132 -6.77 -13.31 1.37
CA LEU A 132 -6.31 -12.20 0.54
C LEU A 132 -5.03 -11.57 1.10
N HIS A 133 -4.96 -11.31 2.42
CA HIS A 133 -3.75 -10.84 3.08
C HIS A 133 -2.54 -11.72 2.75
N GLY A 134 -2.66 -13.05 2.91
CA GLY A 134 -1.57 -13.98 2.59
C GLY A 134 -1.17 -13.94 1.12
N ARG A 135 -2.13 -13.88 0.21
CA ARG A 135 -1.89 -13.80 -1.24
C ARG A 135 -1.17 -12.51 -1.63
N HIS A 136 -1.61 -11.38 -1.13
CA HIS A 136 -1.00 -10.08 -1.43
C HIS A 136 0.37 -9.90 -0.77
N THR A 137 0.55 -10.44 0.43
CA THR A 137 1.88 -10.55 1.08
C THR A 137 2.84 -11.32 0.18
N ALA A 138 2.44 -12.49 -0.33
CA ALA A 138 3.27 -13.27 -1.23
C ALA A 138 3.58 -12.51 -2.53
N MET A 139 2.63 -11.75 -3.08
CA MET A 139 2.86 -10.88 -4.24
C MET A 139 3.90 -9.80 -3.93
N ALA A 140 3.78 -9.10 -2.80
CA ALA A 140 4.71 -8.05 -2.39
C ALA A 140 6.14 -8.58 -2.21
N LEU A 141 6.30 -9.75 -1.60
CA LEU A 141 7.61 -10.29 -1.25
C LEU A 141 8.35 -10.95 -2.43
N ARG A 142 7.63 -11.47 -3.43
CA ARG A 142 8.24 -12.19 -4.57
C ARG A 142 8.68 -11.30 -5.72
N THR A 143 8.16 -10.09 -5.84
CA THR A 143 8.46 -9.20 -6.95
C THR A 143 9.72 -8.37 -6.71
N GLN A 144 10.46 -8.09 -7.78
CA GLN A 144 11.54 -7.10 -7.77
C GLN A 144 11.03 -5.71 -8.21
N ASP A 145 9.87 -5.63 -8.83
CA ASP A 145 9.23 -4.39 -9.23
C ASP A 145 8.69 -3.64 -7.99
N PRO A 146 9.18 -2.43 -7.68
CA PRO A 146 8.78 -1.66 -6.51
C PRO A 146 7.32 -1.26 -6.53
N THR A 147 6.75 -0.97 -7.70
CA THR A 147 5.33 -0.62 -7.85
C THR A 147 4.43 -1.81 -7.51
N ARG A 148 4.78 -3.01 -8.03
CA ARG A 148 4.05 -4.24 -7.68
C ARG A 148 4.24 -4.62 -6.21
N ALA A 149 5.44 -4.40 -5.65
CA ALA A 149 5.69 -4.63 -4.23
C ALA A 149 4.80 -3.74 -3.35
N LEU A 150 4.74 -2.44 -3.68
CA LEU A 150 3.88 -1.50 -2.97
C LEU A 150 2.41 -1.85 -3.13
N LEU A 151 1.95 -2.22 -4.34
CA LEU A 151 0.57 -2.65 -4.56
C LEU A 151 0.23 -3.87 -3.69
N GLY A 152 1.06 -4.90 -3.71
CA GLY A 152 0.87 -6.08 -2.87
C GLY A 152 0.82 -5.74 -1.39
N ALA A 153 1.74 -4.89 -0.91
CA ALA A 153 1.80 -4.47 0.48
C ALA A 153 0.57 -3.64 0.90
N SER A 154 0.12 -2.73 0.05
CA SER A 154 -1.10 -1.93 0.27
C SER A 154 -2.33 -2.82 0.38
N LEU A 155 -2.54 -3.75 -0.57
CA LEU A 155 -3.66 -4.69 -0.57
C LEU A 155 -3.61 -5.66 0.62
N ALA A 156 -2.41 -6.17 0.98
CA ALA A 156 -2.23 -6.99 2.18
C ALA A 156 -2.60 -6.24 3.45
N THR A 157 -2.19 -4.97 3.55
CA THR A 157 -2.52 -4.08 4.68
C THR A 157 -4.02 -3.81 4.76
N PHE A 158 -4.66 -3.52 3.62
CA PHE A 158 -6.11 -3.33 3.53
C PHE A 158 -6.86 -4.57 4.03
N ALA A 159 -6.54 -5.75 3.49
CA ALA A 159 -7.17 -7.00 3.87
C ALA A 159 -6.98 -7.30 5.37
N ALA A 160 -5.77 -7.14 5.91
CA ALA A 160 -5.51 -7.34 7.34
C ALA A 160 -6.33 -6.40 8.23
N ALA A 161 -6.48 -5.13 7.82
CA ALA A 161 -7.22 -4.13 8.56
C ALA A 161 -8.74 -4.40 8.56
N HIS A 162 -9.29 -5.00 7.49
CA HIS A 162 -10.74 -5.18 7.33
C HIS A 162 -11.26 -6.57 7.70
N ARG A 163 -10.42 -7.44 8.27
CA ARG A 163 -10.87 -8.73 8.85
C ARG A 163 -12.00 -8.58 9.87
N ARG A 164 -12.10 -7.41 10.51
CA ARG A 164 -13.20 -7.02 11.40
C ARG A 164 -13.74 -5.67 10.92
N PRO A 165 -14.84 -5.65 10.16
CA PRO A 165 -15.36 -4.43 9.55
C PRO A 165 -16.04 -3.57 10.62
N ALA A 166 -15.31 -2.59 11.15
CA ALA A 166 -15.82 -1.62 12.13
C ALA A 166 -15.95 -0.20 11.53
N VAL A 167 -15.03 0.15 10.61
CA VAL A 167 -14.97 1.45 9.95
C VAL A 167 -14.93 1.23 8.45
N ALA A 168 -15.74 1.96 7.70
CA ALA A 168 -15.77 1.90 6.24
C ALA A 168 -14.44 2.45 5.66
N PRO A 169 -13.85 1.79 4.66
CA PRO A 169 -12.77 2.37 3.89
C PRO A 169 -13.27 3.56 3.07
N VAL A 170 -12.38 4.51 2.78
CA VAL A 170 -12.69 5.74 2.06
C VAL A 170 -11.98 5.73 0.71
N ASP A 171 -12.70 6.08 -0.36
CA ASP A 171 -12.07 6.41 -1.65
C ASP A 171 -11.65 7.89 -1.65
N ARG A 172 -10.36 8.16 -1.50
CA ARG A 172 -9.79 9.50 -1.54
C ARG A 172 -9.36 9.94 -2.94
N GLY A 173 -9.68 9.15 -3.95
CA GLY A 173 -9.29 9.44 -5.33
C GLY A 173 -7.85 9.02 -5.66
N THR A 174 -7.05 8.59 -4.70
CA THR A 174 -5.72 8.00 -4.94
C THR A 174 -5.86 6.78 -5.84
N ARG A 175 -4.98 6.67 -6.83
CA ARG A 175 -4.92 5.48 -7.70
C ARG A 175 -3.48 5.03 -7.81
N PRO A 176 -3.21 3.74 -7.66
CA PRO A 176 -1.88 3.20 -7.87
C PRO A 176 -1.34 3.56 -9.25
N ALA A 177 -0.16 4.13 -9.28
CA ALA A 177 0.60 4.50 -10.46
C ALA A 177 2.04 4.02 -10.31
N GLU A 178 2.83 4.13 -11.36
CA GLU A 178 4.26 3.83 -11.26
C GLU A 178 4.93 4.69 -10.18
N VAL A 179 5.71 4.06 -9.32
CA VAL A 179 6.36 4.72 -8.20
C VAL A 179 7.83 4.94 -8.52
N ALA A 180 8.26 6.19 -8.55
CA ALA A 180 9.67 6.53 -8.49
C ALA A 180 10.19 6.22 -7.08
N VAL A 181 10.95 5.15 -6.96
CA VAL A 181 11.49 4.70 -5.67
C VAL A 181 12.90 5.25 -5.50
N GLY A 182 13.13 6.01 -4.45
CA GLY A 182 14.45 6.38 -4.00
C GLY A 182 15.19 5.21 -3.35
N THR A 183 16.37 5.47 -2.80
CA THR A 183 17.12 4.46 -2.05
C THR A 183 16.41 4.05 -0.76
N ALA A 184 16.76 2.88 -0.22
CA ALA A 184 16.25 2.46 1.09
C ALA A 184 16.57 3.47 2.20
N ASP A 185 17.73 4.14 2.13
CA ASP A 185 18.12 5.13 3.12
C ASP A 185 17.32 6.43 3.00
N GLN A 186 17.01 6.87 1.77
CA GLN A 186 16.08 7.99 1.56
C GLN A 186 14.69 7.68 2.13
N ALA A 187 14.20 6.45 1.94
CA ALA A 187 12.92 6.01 2.52
C ALA A 187 12.98 5.96 4.06
N ARG A 188 14.10 5.51 4.65
CA ARG A 188 14.31 5.52 6.11
C ARG A 188 14.37 6.94 6.68
N LEU A 189 15.05 7.87 6.02
CA LEU A 189 15.11 9.27 6.44
C LEU A 189 13.72 9.92 6.44
N ALA A 190 12.94 9.70 5.38
CA ALA A 190 11.57 10.18 5.29
C ALA A 190 10.65 9.56 6.35
N LEU A 191 10.82 8.26 6.64
CA LEU A 191 10.10 7.57 7.71
C LEU A 191 10.49 8.11 9.09
N LEU A 192 11.78 8.35 9.33
CA LEU A 192 12.29 8.90 10.59
C LEU A 192 11.65 10.25 10.93
N ALA A 193 11.56 11.16 9.96
CA ALA A 193 10.89 12.44 10.14
C ALA A 193 9.42 12.27 10.56
N ARG A 194 8.70 11.34 9.95
CA ARG A 194 7.29 11.04 10.28
C ARG A 194 7.11 10.40 11.66
N LEU A 195 8.03 9.49 12.05
CA LEU A 195 8.02 8.91 13.39
C LEU A 195 8.27 9.94 14.47
N ARG A 196 9.17 10.90 14.22
CA ARG A 196 9.43 12.02 15.14
C ARG A 196 8.21 12.93 15.27
N ALA A 197 7.57 13.27 14.15
CA ALA A 197 6.33 14.06 14.17
C ALA A 197 5.19 13.35 14.91
N LEU A 198 5.05 12.02 14.73
CA LEU A 198 4.06 11.23 15.48
C LEU A 198 4.39 11.19 16.97
N ALA A 199 5.66 11.03 17.35
CA ALA A 199 6.07 11.04 18.76
C ALA A 199 5.69 12.36 19.42
N GLU A 200 6.05 13.50 18.83
CA GLU A 200 5.66 14.83 19.33
C GLU A 200 4.15 14.99 19.42
N GLY A 201 3.40 14.58 18.38
CA GLY A 201 1.94 14.64 18.40
C GLY A 201 1.29 13.78 19.49
N LEU A 202 1.89 12.62 19.80
CA LEU A 202 1.46 11.77 20.92
C LEU A 202 1.78 12.41 22.27
N GLU A 203 2.98 13.01 22.44
CA GLU A 203 3.39 13.72 23.66
C GLU A 203 2.48 14.90 23.95
N VAL A 204 2.29 15.79 22.95
CA VAL A 204 1.41 16.96 23.08
C VAL A 204 -0.02 16.55 23.39
N GLY A 205 -0.56 15.59 22.63
CA GLY A 205 -1.93 15.12 22.83
C GLY A 205 -2.13 14.41 24.17
N ALA A 206 -1.18 13.57 24.60
CA ALA A 206 -1.26 12.93 25.92
C ALA A 206 -1.22 13.96 27.07
N GLY A 207 -0.42 15.02 26.95
CA GLY A 207 -0.35 16.10 27.93
C GLY A 207 -1.65 16.89 28.11
N GLN A 208 -2.61 16.79 27.16
CA GLN A 208 -3.94 17.40 27.24
C GLN A 208 -4.99 16.46 27.85
N LEU A 209 -4.66 15.19 28.08
CA LEU A 209 -5.59 14.20 28.64
C LEU A 209 -5.43 14.07 30.14
N ASP A 210 -6.51 13.68 30.81
CA ASP A 210 -6.42 13.26 32.20
C ASP A 210 -5.48 12.09 32.35
N GLY A 211 -4.43 12.22 33.17
CA GLY A 211 -3.40 11.22 33.40
C GLY A 211 -3.91 9.86 33.91
N SER A 212 -5.09 9.84 34.54
CA SER A 212 -5.77 8.62 35.01
C SER A 212 -6.62 7.96 33.92
N SER A 213 -6.80 8.60 32.75
CA SER A 213 -7.68 8.09 31.70
C SER A 213 -7.06 6.93 30.91
N ALA A 214 -7.91 6.00 30.46
CA ALA A 214 -7.50 4.93 29.57
C ALA A 214 -6.91 5.47 28.24
N ALA A 215 -7.38 6.63 27.78
CA ALA A 215 -6.86 7.29 26.58
C ALA A 215 -5.42 7.77 26.77
N HIS A 216 -5.09 8.34 27.93
CA HIS A 216 -3.72 8.73 28.27
C HIS A 216 -2.80 7.50 28.34
N ALA A 217 -3.22 6.45 29.04
CA ALA A 217 -2.44 5.20 29.13
C ALA A 217 -2.17 4.58 27.75
N ALA A 218 -3.19 4.54 26.86
CA ALA A 218 -3.04 4.07 25.50
C ALA A 218 -2.08 4.93 24.66
N ALA A 219 -2.15 6.27 24.80
CA ALA A 219 -1.24 7.18 24.12
C ALA A 219 0.22 6.98 24.58
N ARG A 220 0.46 6.80 25.88
CA ARG A 220 1.80 6.51 26.43
C ARG A 220 2.36 5.19 25.91
N ALA A 221 1.56 4.12 25.93
CA ALA A 221 1.98 2.83 25.39
C ALA A 221 2.32 2.94 23.89
N ARG A 222 1.52 3.70 23.13
CA ARG A 222 1.79 3.93 21.71
C ARG A 222 3.06 4.74 21.48
N LEU A 223 3.31 5.75 22.29
CA LEU A 223 4.52 6.57 22.24
C LEU A 223 5.78 5.70 22.44
N ASP A 224 5.78 4.77 23.38
CA ASP A 224 6.87 3.83 23.63
C ASP A 224 7.15 2.94 22.40
N GLU A 225 6.09 2.52 21.69
CA GLU A 225 6.22 1.78 20.42
C GLU A 225 6.84 2.63 19.32
N VAL A 226 6.43 3.90 19.21
CA VAL A 226 6.94 4.84 18.21
C VAL A 226 8.41 5.15 18.47
N TRP A 227 8.82 5.35 19.73
CA TRP A 227 10.23 5.53 20.08
C TRP A 227 11.08 4.33 19.71
N ARG A 228 10.65 3.12 20.03
CA ARG A 228 11.35 1.89 19.62
C ARG A 228 11.47 1.77 18.11
N ALA A 229 10.43 2.13 17.36
CA ALA A 229 10.46 2.12 15.90
C ALA A 229 11.44 3.17 15.35
N ARG A 230 11.43 4.39 15.90
CA ARG A 230 12.36 5.48 15.59
C ARG A 230 13.81 5.05 15.81
N ASP A 231 14.10 4.48 16.97
CA ASP A 231 15.46 4.08 17.35
C ASP A 231 15.97 2.95 16.47
N ALA A 232 15.11 2.01 16.07
CA ALA A 232 15.43 0.96 15.12
C ALA A 232 15.77 1.52 13.74
N VAL A 233 15.05 2.55 13.25
CA VAL A 233 15.35 3.22 11.98
C VAL A 233 16.68 3.97 12.07
N ILE A 234 16.94 4.66 13.16
CA ILE A 234 18.22 5.35 13.42
C ILE A 234 19.37 4.35 13.39
N ALA A 235 19.26 3.22 14.08
CA ALA A 235 20.27 2.18 14.10
C ALA A 235 20.57 1.62 12.69
N GLN A 236 19.53 1.44 11.86
CA GLN A 236 19.70 1.02 10.47
C GLN A 236 20.43 2.05 9.60
N LEU A 237 20.13 3.35 9.77
CA LEU A 237 20.82 4.43 9.07
C LEU A 237 22.30 4.49 9.47
N VAL A 238 22.59 4.45 10.77
CA VAL A 238 23.97 4.44 11.30
C VAL A 238 24.74 3.22 10.77
N ALA A 239 24.12 2.04 10.79
CA ALA A 239 24.75 0.82 10.26
C ALA A 239 25.03 0.90 8.74
N ALA A 240 24.23 1.69 7.99
CA ALA A 240 24.45 1.97 6.57
C ALA A 240 25.48 3.10 6.32
N GLY A 241 26.03 3.72 7.37
CA GLY A 241 26.91 4.90 7.25
C GLY A 241 26.20 6.17 6.79
N THR A 242 24.86 6.21 6.90
CA THR A 242 24.05 7.36 6.51
C THR A 242 23.95 8.34 7.68
N GLU A 243 24.25 9.62 7.42
CA GLU A 243 24.10 10.67 8.42
C GLU A 243 22.63 10.79 8.87
N VAL A 244 22.43 10.78 10.19
CA VAL A 244 21.12 10.98 10.80
C VAL A 244 20.91 12.45 11.11
N PRO A 245 19.96 13.13 10.45
CA PRO A 245 19.72 14.55 10.73
C PRO A 245 19.22 14.74 12.17
N PRO A 246 19.51 15.88 12.80
CA PRO A 246 18.96 16.23 14.10
C PRO A 246 17.43 16.27 14.05
N ALA A 247 16.76 16.17 15.20
CA ALA A 247 15.34 16.41 15.28
C ALA A 247 15.04 17.89 15.00
N GLU A 248 13.93 18.17 14.35
CA GLU A 248 13.44 19.52 14.19
C GLU A 248 13.01 20.11 15.56
N LEU A 249 13.00 21.42 15.69
CA LEU A 249 12.56 22.11 16.92
C LEU A 249 11.05 21.95 17.17
N GLY A 250 10.29 21.57 16.16
CA GLY A 250 8.86 21.27 16.23
C GLY A 250 8.34 20.81 14.88
N TYR A 251 7.29 19.99 14.88
CA TYR A 251 6.66 19.46 13.68
C TYR A 251 5.30 20.11 13.45
N ARG A 252 4.96 20.35 12.17
CA ARG A 252 3.64 20.84 11.82
C ARG A 252 2.58 19.76 12.09
N MET A 253 1.67 20.04 13.03
CA MET A 253 0.56 19.14 13.34
C MET A 253 -0.58 19.28 12.30
N PRO A 254 -1.17 18.17 11.84
CA PRO A 254 -2.27 18.19 10.87
C PRO A 254 -3.60 18.66 11.48
N GLY A 255 -3.66 18.84 12.80
CA GLY A 255 -4.84 19.26 13.53
C GLY A 255 -4.51 19.78 14.92
N GLY A 256 -5.52 19.96 15.77
CA GLY A 256 -5.40 20.46 17.13
C GLY A 256 -5.68 19.39 18.18
N PHE A 257 -5.47 19.77 19.47
CA PHE A 257 -5.58 18.91 20.64
C PHE A 257 -6.60 19.42 21.68
N ARG A 258 -7.57 20.24 21.25
CA ARG A 258 -8.54 20.91 22.13
C ARG A 258 -9.48 19.97 22.91
N ASP A 259 -9.71 18.79 22.40
CA ASP A 259 -10.54 17.74 22.99
C ASP A 259 -10.09 16.35 22.50
N LEU A 260 -10.59 15.29 23.13
CA LEU A 260 -10.20 13.91 22.79
C LEU A 260 -10.53 13.55 21.32
N ALA A 261 -11.62 14.06 20.76
CA ALA A 261 -11.99 13.77 19.38
C ALA A 261 -11.05 14.46 18.38
N ALA A 262 -10.68 15.73 18.63
CA ALA A 262 -9.70 16.46 17.85
C ALA A 262 -8.31 15.80 17.95
N THR A 263 -7.91 15.43 19.16
CA THR A 263 -6.65 14.73 19.45
C THR A 263 -6.56 13.42 18.68
N ARG A 264 -7.59 12.59 18.72
CA ARG A 264 -7.62 11.33 17.97
C ARG A 264 -7.56 11.53 16.46
N ARG A 265 -8.25 12.54 15.91
CA ARG A 265 -8.14 12.86 14.48
C ARG A 265 -6.71 13.26 14.10
N THR A 266 -6.06 14.08 14.91
CA THR A 266 -4.67 14.47 14.70
C THR A 266 -3.74 13.26 14.75
N TRP A 267 -3.89 12.38 15.74
CA TRP A 267 -3.12 11.14 15.82
C TRP A 267 -3.39 10.24 14.63
N ALA A 268 -4.64 10.04 14.22
CA ALA A 268 -4.96 9.22 13.05
C ALA A 268 -4.25 9.72 11.78
N ALA A 269 -4.19 11.04 11.56
CA ALA A 269 -3.51 11.62 10.41
C ALA A 269 -1.97 11.45 10.49
N LEU A 270 -1.38 11.58 11.68
CA LEU A 270 0.05 11.31 11.89
C LEU A 270 0.39 9.83 11.71
N GLU A 271 -0.44 8.92 12.22
CA GLU A 271 -0.31 7.47 12.01
C GLU A 271 -0.40 7.12 10.52
N GLU A 272 -1.27 7.77 9.76
CA GLU A 272 -1.40 7.59 8.32
C GLU A 272 -0.16 8.08 7.56
N ALA A 273 0.44 9.20 7.99
CA ALA A 273 1.71 9.66 7.44
C ALA A 273 2.85 8.64 7.69
N VAL A 274 2.90 8.03 8.87
CA VAL A 274 3.87 6.96 9.18
C VAL A 274 3.59 5.70 8.34
N LEU A 275 2.31 5.34 8.13
CA LEU A 275 1.94 4.23 7.23
C LEU A 275 2.51 4.44 5.82
N ALA A 276 2.40 5.64 5.27
CA ALA A 276 3.00 5.99 3.98
C ALA A 276 4.54 5.93 4.01
N GLY A 277 5.16 6.22 5.15
CA GLY A 277 6.61 6.03 5.34
C GLY A 277 7.03 4.57 5.25
N TRP A 278 6.34 3.68 5.94
CA TRP A 278 6.57 2.23 5.86
C TRP A 278 6.31 1.68 4.46
N ALA A 279 5.29 2.18 3.77
CA ALA A 279 4.97 1.79 2.40
C ALA A 279 6.12 2.13 1.43
N ARG A 280 6.70 3.32 1.53
CA ARG A 280 7.88 3.71 0.75
C ARG A 280 9.09 2.82 1.05
N LEU A 281 9.32 2.50 2.33
CA LEU A 281 10.39 1.59 2.70
C LEU A 281 10.15 0.17 2.18
N CYS A 282 8.92 -0.31 2.20
CA CYS A 282 8.54 -1.59 1.60
C CYS A 282 8.84 -1.63 0.10
N ALA A 283 8.53 -0.57 -0.65
CA ALA A 283 8.84 -0.45 -2.07
C ALA A 283 10.36 -0.40 -2.34
N ALA A 284 11.12 0.31 -1.48
CA ALA A 284 12.56 0.54 -1.64
C ALA A 284 13.46 -0.63 -1.18
N THR A 285 12.88 -1.68 -0.58
CA THR A 285 13.64 -2.80 0.00
C THR A 285 13.23 -4.15 -0.60
N THR A 286 13.99 -5.20 -0.29
CA THR A 286 13.72 -6.59 -0.69
C THR A 286 13.94 -7.55 0.47
N GLY A 287 13.54 -8.82 0.33
CA GLY A 287 13.78 -9.85 1.32
C GLY A 287 13.23 -9.51 2.72
N GLY A 288 13.98 -9.84 3.77
CA GLY A 288 13.56 -9.64 5.15
C GLY A 288 13.28 -8.19 5.54
N GLN A 289 13.95 -7.21 4.91
CA GLN A 289 13.67 -5.79 5.17
C GLN A 289 12.28 -5.39 4.64
N ARG A 290 11.90 -5.87 3.46
CA ARG A 290 10.55 -5.67 2.90
C ARG A 290 9.50 -6.35 3.75
N GLU A 291 9.75 -7.56 4.20
CA GLU A 291 8.84 -8.30 5.07
C GLU A 291 8.58 -7.54 6.38
N GLN A 292 9.63 -7.02 7.01
CA GLN A 292 9.51 -6.19 8.21
C GLN A 292 8.73 -4.91 7.95
N ALA A 293 9.01 -4.22 6.83
CA ALA A 293 8.28 -3.00 6.45
C ALA A 293 6.79 -3.27 6.23
N LEU A 294 6.44 -4.38 5.57
CA LEU A 294 5.05 -4.81 5.38
C LEU A 294 4.36 -5.13 6.72
N ALA A 295 5.02 -5.84 7.61
CA ALA A 295 4.48 -6.13 8.95
C ALA A 295 4.21 -4.83 9.72
N ARG A 296 5.10 -3.83 9.60
CA ARG A 296 4.90 -2.50 10.17
C ARG A 296 3.75 -1.74 9.52
N MET A 297 3.54 -1.85 8.21
CA MET A 297 2.36 -1.28 7.55
C MET A 297 1.06 -1.82 8.13
N VAL A 298 0.97 -3.14 8.34
CA VAL A 298 -0.22 -3.78 8.93
C VAL A 298 -0.48 -3.28 10.35
N ALA A 299 0.54 -3.22 11.19
CA ALA A 299 0.44 -2.71 12.55
C ALA A 299 0.04 -1.23 12.56
N GLN A 300 0.63 -0.44 11.65
CA GLN A 300 0.35 0.99 11.51
C GLN A 300 -1.10 1.28 11.09
N ALA A 301 -1.65 0.49 10.17
CA ALA A 301 -3.05 0.59 9.76
C ALA A 301 -4.01 0.30 10.92
N GLN A 302 -3.65 -0.61 11.83
CA GLN A 302 -4.43 -0.82 13.06
C GLN A 302 -4.38 0.39 13.99
N ALA A 303 -3.22 1.06 14.11
CA ALA A 303 -3.08 2.28 14.91
C ALA A 303 -3.92 3.45 14.34
N VAL A 304 -3.97 3.63 13.02
CA VAL A 304 -4.88 4.58 12.36
C VAL A 304 -6.33 4.33 12.80
N ARG A 305 -6.77 3.07 12.72
CA ARG A 305 -8.16 2.68 13.06
C ARG A 305 -8.45 2.79 14.55
N ALA A 306 -7.50 2.50 15.42
CA ALA A 306 -7.63 2.63 16.88
C ALA A 306 -7.90 4.09 17.29
N ASN A 307 -7.39 5.04 16.51
CA ASN A 307 -7.67 6.46 16.66
C ASN A 307 -8.95 6.93 15.92
N GLY A 308 -9.75 6.00 15.38
CA GLY A 308 -10.97 6.31 14.65
C GLY A 308 -10.76 6.78 13.21
N GLY A 309 -9.53 6.68 12.69
CA GLY A 309 -9.22 6.98 11.29
C GLY A 309 -9.79 5.93 10.35
N ALA A 310 -10.26 6.38 9.18
CA ALA A 310 -10.62 5.51 8.07
C ALA A 310 -9.40 5.33 7.15
N LEU A 311 -9.20 4.11 6.67
CA LEU A 311 -8.15 3.83 5.69
C LEU A 311 -8.66 4.15 4.28
N ASP A 312 -7.76 4.70 3.45
CA ASP A 312 -7.96 4.76 2.00
C ASP A 312 -8.08 3.35 1.42
N TRP A 313 -8.65 3.23 0.23
CA TRP A 313 -8.65 1.98 -0.53
C TRP A 313 -7.24 1.45 -0.80
N TRP A 314 -6.26 2.34 -0.80
CA TRP A 314 -4.85 2.05 -1.06
C TRP A 314 -3.96 2.48 0.12
N PRO A 315 -3.98 1.77 1.26
CA PRO A 315 -3.23 2.18 2.44
C PRO A 315 -1.74 2.35 2.15
N GLY A 316 -1.21 3.52 2.50
CA GLY A 316 0.20 3.86 2.28
C GLY A 316 0.56 4.35 0.88
N TRP A 317 -0.38 4.37 -0.06
CA TRP A 317 -0.19 4.95 -1.38
C TRP A 317 -0.49 6.46 -1.32
N VAL A 318 0.53 7.29 -1.42
CA VAL A 318 0.49 8.77 -1.39
C VAL A 318 1.50 9.35 -2.37
#